data_6546bfd85701a30ac6cea88b6524c012
#
_entry.id   6546bfd85701a30ac6cea88b6524c012
#
_cell.length_a   1.000
_cell.length_b   1.000
_cell.length_c   1.000
_cell.angle_alpha   90.00
_cell.angle_beta   90.00
_cell.angle_gamma   90.00
#
_symmetry.space_group_name_H-M   'P 1'
#
loop_
_entity.id
_entity.type
_entity.pdbx_description
1 polymer ?
#
loop_
_entity_poly.entity_id
_entity_poly.type
_entity_poly.pdbx_seq_one_letter_code
_entity_poly.pdbx_strand_id
1 'polypeptide(L)'
;MLYEGPLDGSGTYTTISPDEGNTKNVYVHSVMGGFAVGNYDTELFNGFSFIYDIENQSFNYVNLPDSYSTTLYGIWHNGGTSYTICGGHLNIGVEQISKAFLADWNSETNEVTNVKDYQAENEPLDTTLTHFEGITIGGKDSYNLAAGFANSENGGGAAFAKIKRNSDGTFGKAKWVKLAYPSSDVKMTTSDTVYKNKILGITVGNSGSFSYLAEILCEKKKSFLCKLFSCFK
;
A
#
# COMPACT_ATOMS: atom_id res chain seq x y z
N MET A 1 -1.37 5.72 -15.87
CA MET A 1 -2.13 5.24 -17.06
C MET A 1 -3.07 4.13 -16.61
N LEU A 2 -4.32 4.17 -17.04
CA LEU A 2 -5.34 3.12 -16.85
C LEU A 2 -5.48 2.35 -18.15
N TYR A 3 -5.58 1.03 -18.08
CA TYR A 3 -5.88 0.15 -19.20
C TYR A 3 -7.23 -0.53 -19.00
N GLU A 4 -8.08 -0.49 -20.00
CA GLU A 4 -9.38 -1.17 -20.03
C GLU A 4 -9.46 -2.06 -21.27
N GLY A 5 -9.48 -3.38 -21.07
CA GLY A 5 -9.59 -4.32 -22.18
C GLY A 5 -9.04 -5.70 -21.89
N PRO A 6 -8.94 -6.53 -22.95
CA PRO A 6 -8.39 -7.88 -22.88
C PRO A 6 -6.90 -7.90 -22.48
N LEU A 7 -6.44 -9.01 -21.93
CA LEU A 7 -5.03 -9.18 -21.51
C LEU A 7 -4.02 -9.18 -22.67
N ASP A 8 -4.47 -9.21 -23.90
CA ASP A 8 -3.62 -9.15 -25.10
C ASP A 8 -3.16 -7.71 -25.46
N GLY A 9 -3.61 -6.73 -24.68
CA GLY A 9 -3.23 -5.33 -24.89
C GLY A 9 -4.04 -4.57 -25.94
N SER A 10 -5.08 -5.17 -26.52
CA SER A 10 -5.93 -4.55 -27.57
C SER A 10 -6.98 -3.57 -27.04
N GLY A 11 -6.99 -3.31 -25.76
CA GLY A 11 -7.94 -2.38 -25.12
C GLY A 11 -7.51 -0.91 -25.20
N THR A 12 -8.18 -0.09 -24.40
CA THR A 12 -7.99 1.35 -24.39
C THR A 12 -7.05 1.77 -23.26
N TYR A 13 -6.14 2.68 -23.56
CA TYR A 13 -5.25 3.31 -22.58
C TYR A 13 -5.71 4.74 -22.30
N THR A 14 -5.99 5.05 -21.05
CA THR A 14 -6.36 6.39 -20.59
C THR A 14 -5.24 6.97 -19.74
N THR A 15 -4.79 8.17 -20.06
CA THR A 15 -3.83 8.91 -19.22
C THR A 15 -4.60 9.52 -18.05
N ILE A 16 -4.20 9.17 -16.83
CA ILE A 16 -4.68 9.81 -15.61
C ILE A 16 -3.65 10.86 -15.21
N SER A 17 -4.06 12.12 -15.20
CA SER A 17 -3.21 13.24 -14.78
C SER A 17 -4.06 14.22 -13.98
N PRO A 18 -3.77 14.45 -12.70
CA PRO A 18 -4.40 15.52 -11.94
C PRO A 18 -4.17 16.87 -12.64
N ASP A 19 -5.23 17.66 -12.80
CA ASP A 19 -5.21 18.93 -13.51
C ASP A 19 -4.75 20.09 -12.58
N GLU A 20 -3.74 19.86 -11.78
CA GLU A 20 -3.12 20.90 -10.99
C GLU A 20 -1.82 21.32 -11.68
N GLY A 21 -1.87 22.48 -12.33
CA GLY A 21 -0.75 23.02 -13.10
C GLY A 21 0.55 23.02 -12.30
N ASN A 22 1.52 22.22 -12.69
CA ASN A 22 2.82 21.88 -12.14
C ASN A 22 2.95 20.41 -11.68
N THR A 23 2.04 19.52 -12.08
CA THR A 23 2.21 18.08 -11.86
C THR A 23 3.45 17.58 -12.62
N LYS A 24 4.38 16.96 -11.89
CA LYS A 24 5.66 16.46 -12.41
C LYS A 24 5.64 14.96 -12.66
N ASN A 25 5.18 14.20 -11.68
CA ASN A 25 5.07 12.75 -11.75
C ASN A 25 3.68 12.33 -11.30
N VAL A 26 3.12 11.29 -11.93
CA VAL A 26 1.84 10.67 -11.53
C VAL A 26 2.02 9.17 -11.44
N TYR A 27 1.65 8.62 -10.29
CA TYR A 27 1.72 7.20 -10.00
C TYR A 27 0.33 6.67 -9.70
N VAL A 28 -0.18 5.75 -10.53
CA VAL A 28 -1.43 5.02 -10.28
C VAL A 28 -1.07 3.64 -9.75
N HIS A 29 -1.57 3.29 -8.57
CA HIS A 29 -1.14 2.09 -7.86
C HIS A 29 -2.18 0.97 -7.83
N SER A 30 -3.45 1.31 -7.64
CA SER A 30 -4.49 0.29 -7.44
C SER A 30 -5.83 0.74 -8.03
N VAL A 31 -6.61 -0.24 -8.49
CA VAL A 31 -7.95 -0.03 -9.06
C VAL A 31 -8.92 -1.00 -8.41
N MET A 32 -10.06 -0.50 -7.92
CA MET A 32 -11.16 -1.33 -7.43
C MET A 32 -12.48 -0.58 -7.37
N GLY A 33 -13.57 -1.25 -7.77
CA GLY A 33 -14.93 -0.76 -7.60
C GLY A 33 -15.23 0.55 -8.34
N GLY A 34 -14.63 0.76 -9.51
CA GLY A 34 -14.80 1.97 -10.33
C GLY A 34 -13.84 3.11 -9.98
N PHE A 35 -12.93 2.93 -9.01
CA PHE A 35 -11.97 3.95 -8.59
C PHE A 35 -10.53 3.49 -8.75
N ALA A 36 -9.66 4.41 -9.14
CA ALA A 36 -8.22 4.23 -9.14
C ALA A 36 -7.58 5.15 -8.08
N VAL A 37 -6.62 4.64 -7.32
CA VAL A 37 -5.88 5.43 -6.32
C VAL A 37 -4.44 5.62 -6.74
N GLY A 38 -3.88 6.74 -6.34
CA GLY A 38 -2.50 7.07 -6.66
C GLY A 38 -2.01 8.32 -5.96
N ASN A 39 -0.81 8.73 -6.35
CA ASN A 39 -0.19 9.97 -5.90
C ASN A 39 0.48 10.70 -7.06
N TYR A 40 0.74 11.95 -6.82
CA TYR A 40 1.46 12.81 -7.73
C TYR A 40 2.43 13.73 -7.00
N ASP A 41 3.44 14.15 -7.72
CA ASP A 41 4.41 15.13 -7.26
C ASP A 41 4.21 16.44 -8.05
N THR A 42 4.54 17.55 -7.42
CA THR A 42 4.64 18.87 -8.05
C THR A 42 6.09 19.34 -8.04
N GLU A 43 6.38 20.48 -8.67
CA GLU A 43 7.72 21.10 -8.59
C GLU A 43 8.13 21.48 -7.17
N LEU A 44 7.16 21.75 -6.28
CA LEU A 44 7.41 22.24 -4.93
C LEU A 44 7.29 21.15 -3.86
N PHE A 45 6.45 20.15 -4.08
CA PHE A 45 6.12 19.12 -3.08
C PHE A 45 5.95 17.75 -3.71
N ASN A 46 6.27 16.71 -2.93
CA ASN A 46 6.08 15.32 -3.29
C ASN A 46 4.99 14.67 -2.42
N GLY A 47 4.24 13.73 -3.00
CA GLY A 47 3.33 12.88 -2.27
C GLY A 47 1.97 13.51 -1.95
N PHE A 48 1.30 14.05 -2.95
CA PHE A 48 -0.13 14.33 -2.91
C PHE A 48 -0.90 13.10 -3.40
N SER A 49 -2.01 12.77 -2.75
CA SER A 49 -2.80 11.61 -3.14
C SER A 49 -4.12 11.97 -3.81
N PHE A 50 -4.59 11.04 -4.64
CA PHE A 50 -5.88 11.15 -5.30
C PHE A 50 -6.62 9.82 -5.35
N ILE A 51 -7.95 9.92 -5.44
CA ILE A 51 -8.85 8.87 -5.88
C ILE A 51 -9.51 9.35 -7.16
N TYR A 52 -9.30 8.64 -8.26
CA TYR A 52 -9.86 8.94 -9.56
C TYR A 52 -11.10 8.11 -9.80
N ASP A 53 -12.25 8.77 -10.02
CA ASP A 53 -13.48 8.15 -10.45
C ASP A 53 -13.39 7.87 -11.96
N ILE A 54 -13.41 6.59 -12.32
CA ILE A 54 -13.19 6.14 -13.70
C ILE A 54 -14.40 6.48 -14.57
N GLU A 55 -15.61 6.34 -14.03
CA GLU A 55 -16.86 6.62 -14.76
C GLU A 55 -17.04 8.12 -15.02
N ASN A 56 -16.86 8.93 -13.97
CA ASN A 56 -17.06 10.38 -14.04
C ASN A 56 -15.81 11.16 -14.49
N GLN A 57 -14.67 10.48 -14.66
CA GLN A 57 -13.38 11.06 -15.04
C GLN A 57 -12.98 12.24 -14.15
N SER A 58 -13.19 12.11 -12.85
CA SER A 58 -12.97 13.18 -11.86
C SER A 58 -12.05 12.75 -10.75
N PHE A 59 -11.37 13.74 -10.13
CA PHE A 59 -10.43 13.52 -9.04
C PHE A 59 -11.02 13.93 -7.70
N ASN A 60 -10.87 13.06 -6.71
CA ASN A 60 -11.07 13.36 -5.30
C ASN A 60 -9.68 13.38 -4.65
N TYR A 61 -9.26 14.51 -4.12
CA TYR A 61 -7.97 14.63 -3.45
C TYR A 61 -8.12 14.24 -1.98
N VAL A 62 -7.22 13.38 -1.53
CA VAL A 62 -7.23 12.86 -0.16
C VAL A 62 -6.00 13.39 0.58
N ASN A 63 -6.24 14.13 1.65
CA ASN A 63 -5.19 14.55 2.55
C ASN A 63 -5.61 14.22 3.98
N LEU A 64 -4.79 13.45 4.69
CA LEU A 64 -5.11 13.10 6.07
C LEU A 64 -4.93 14.32 6.98
N PRO A 65 -5.73 14.45 8.05
CA PRO A 65 -5.57 15.52 9.04
C PRO A 65 -4.12 15.57 9.55
N ASP A 66 -3.59 16.76 9.73
CA ASP A 66 -2.24 17.02 10.24
C ASP A 66 -1.11 16.38 9.44
N SER A 67 -1.36 16.01 8.17
CA SER A 67 -0.36 15.44 7.28
C SER A 67 0.25 16.49 6.37
N TYR A 68 1.58 16.48 6.29
CA TYR A 68 2.36 17.23 5.30
C TYR A 68 2.29 16.59 3.91
N SER A 69 2.26 15.26 3.87
CA SER A 69 2.20 14.45 2.66
C SER A 69 1.36 13.20 2.93
N THR A 70 0.51 12.84 1.99
CA THR A 70 -0.28 11.60 2.01
C THR A 70 -0.12 10.90 0.67
N THR A 71 0.18 9.59 0.68
CA THR A 71 0.30 8.76 -0.51
C THR A 71 -0.66 7.57 -0.41
N LEU A 72 -1.43 7.33 -1.47
CA LEU A 72 -2.37 6.21 -1.56
C LEU A 72 -1.81 5.13 -2.48
N TYR A 73 -1.71 3.90 -1.97
CA TYR A 73 -1.21 2.74 -2.70
C TYR A 73 -2.26 1.64 -2.90
N GLY A 74 -3.28 1.58 -2.05
CA GLY A 74 -4.29 0.54 -2.14
C GLY A 74 -5.69 1.01 -1.81
N ILE A 75 -6.69 0.37 -2.46
CA ILE A 75 -8.11 0.57 -2.23
C ILE A 75 -8.83 -0.77 -2.21
N TRP A 76 -9.74 -0.96 -1.27
CA TRP A 76 -10.58 -2.13 -1.15
C TRP A 76 -12.05 -1.73 -1.04
N HIS A 77 -12.92 -2.27 -1.91
CA HIS A 77 -14.36 -2.04 -1.89
C HIS A 77 -15.04 -2.92 -0.85
N ASN A 78 -15.69 -2.33 0.15
CA ASN A 78 -16.40 -3.03 1.23
C ASN A 78 -17.88 -3.29 0.92
N GLY A 79 -18.37 -2.75 -0.20
CA GLY A 79 -19.77 -2.78 -0.62
C GLY A 79 -20.45 -1.41 -0.52
N GLY A 80 -21.43 -1.16 -1.41
CA GLY A 80 -22.08 0.14 -1.53
C GLY A 80 -21.09 1.26 -1.81
N THR A 81 -21.16 2.33 -1.04
CA THR A 81 -20.26 3.50 -1.14
C THR A 81 -19.03 3.41 -0.22
N SER A 82 -18.85 2.28 0.49
CA SER A 82 -17.81 2.12 1.50
C SER A 82 -16.55 1.49 0.94
N TYR A 83 -15.41 2.13 1.18
CA TYR A 83 -14.08 1.65 0.79
C TYR A 83 -13.12 1.72 1.97
N THR A 84 -12.09 0.87 1.95
CA THR A 84 -10.91 1.01 2.80
C THR A 84 -9.72 1.38 1.92
N ILE A 85 -9.02 2.43 2.28
CA ILE A 85 -7.81 2.92 1.61
C ILE A 85 -6.60 2.72 2.48
N CYS A 86 -5.44 2.53 1.86
CA CYS A 86 -4.17 2.39 2.55
C CYS A 86 -3.02 3.08 1.82
N GLY A 87 -1.98 3.39 2.57
CA GLY A 87 -0.79 4.03 2.02
C GLY A 87 0.21 4.43 3.09
N GLY A 88 0.84 5.58 2.89
CA GLY A 88 1.73 6.22 3.84
C GLY A 88 1.42 7.69 4.00
N HIS A 89 1.75 8.25 5.15
CA HIS A 89 1.66 9.70 5.36
C HIS A 89 2.78 10.22 6.27
N LEU A 90 3.10 11.48 6.10
CA LEU A 90 4.09 12.20 6.88
C LEU A 90 3.39 13.32 7.66
N ASN A 91 3.46 13.27 8.98
CA ASN A 91 2.83 14.28 9.84
C ASN A 91 3.56 15.64 9.82
N ILE A 92 2.80 16.70 10.01
CA ILE A 92 3.34 18.04 10.25
C ILE A 92 3.93 18.05 11.67
N GLY A 93 5.24 18.31 11.80
CA GLY A 93 5.86 18.48 13.12
C GLY A 93 7.28 17.91 13.21
N VAL A 94 7.67 17.50 14.41
CA VAL A 94 9.06 17.19 14.78
C VAL A 94 9.54 15.85 14.19
N GLU A 95 8.63 14.95 13.87
CA GLU A 95 8.96 13.63 13.34
C GLU A 95 8.69 13.56 11.83
N GLN A 96 9.73 13.69 11.03
CA GLN A 96 9.67 13.51 9.57
C GLN A 96 9.70 12.00 9.19
N ILE A 97 8.90 11.19 9.87
CA ILE A 97 8.85 9.76 9.66
C ILE A 97 7.48 9.37 9.13
N SER A 98 7.47 8.81 7.92
CA SER A 98 6.24 8.34 7.30
C SER A 98 5.71 7.10 8.03
N LYS A 99 4.42 7.12 8.33
CA LYS A 99 3.67 5.99 8.90
C LYS A 99 2.74 5.39 7.86
N ALA A 100 2.62 4.08 7.85
CA ALA A 100 1.55 3.43 7.11
C ALA A 100 0.20 3.73 7.75
N PHE A 101 -0.87 3.77 6.96
CA PHE A 101 -2.21 3.95 7.50
C PHE A 101 -3.26 3.08 6.81
N LEU A 102 -4.35 2.84 7.52
CA LEU A 102 -5.66 2.46 6.98
C LEU A 102 -6.66 3.55 7.31
N ALA A 103 -7.58 3.80 6.39
CA ALA A 103 -8.72 4.67 6.61
C ALA A 103 -9.94 4.15 5.86
N ASP A 104 -11.13 4.55 6.30
CA ASP A 104 -12.37 4.36 5.56
C ASP A 104 -12.64 5.59 4.69
N TRP A 105 -13.07 5.35 3.46
CA TRP A 105 -13.49 6.37 2.52
C TRP A 105 -14.89 6.07 2.02
N ASN A 106 -15.74 7.11 1.97
CA ASN A 106 -17.07 7.04 1.40
C ASN A 106 -17.09 7.74 0.05
N SER A 107 -17.41 7.01 -1.01
CA SER A 107 -17.37 7.54 -2.38
C SER A 107 -18.50 8.54 -2.71
N GLU A 108 -19.58 8.56 -1.94
CA GLU A 108 -20.70 9.50 -2.14
C GLU A 108 -20.42 10.85 -1.46
N THR A 109 -19.88 10.82 -0.23
CA THR A 109 -19.62 12.04 0.55
C THR A 109 -18.20 12.54 0.41
N ASN A 110 -17.29 11.74 -0.16
CA ASN A 110 -15.85 11.97 -0.24
C ASN A 110 -15.18 12.11 1.13
N GLU A 111 -15.80 11.57 2.18
CA GLU A 111 -15.32 11.68 3.55
C GLU A 111 -14.34 10.56 3.88
N VAL A 112 -13.22 10.93 4.53
CA VAL A 112 -12.23 10.00 5.08
C VAL A 112 -12.41 9.94 6.58
N THR A 113 -12.62 8.73 7.11
CA THR A 113 -12.87 8.49 8.54
C THR A 113 -12.04 7.31 9.05
N ASN A 114 -12.11 7.04 10.34
CA ASN A 114 -11.50 5.87 10.98
C ASN A 114 -10.01 5.70 10.63
N VAL A 115 -9.27 6.80 10.56
CA VAL A 115 -7.82 6.78 10.25
C VAL A 115 -7.06 6.10 11.37
N LYS A 116 -6.18 5.16 11.02
CA LYS A 116 -5.29 4.51 11.97
C LYS A 116 -3.91 4.28 11.40
N ASP A 117 -2.91 4.71 12.18
CA ASP A 117 -1.50 4.57 11.86
C ASP A 117 -0.93 3.22 12.27
N TYR A 118 0.08 2.80 11.50
CA TYR A 118 0.83 1.59 11.73
C TYR A 118 2.31 1.80 11.45
N GLN A 119 3.13 1.06 12.16
CA GLN A 119 4.57 1.02 11.96
C GLN A 119 5.06 -0.42 12.01
N ALA A 120 6.08 -0.74 11.22
CA ALA A 120 6.63 -2.09 11.15
C ALA A 120 7.10 -2.55 12.54
N GLU A 121 6.68 -3.74 12.94
CA GLU A 121 6.97 -4.30 14.25
C GLU A 121 8.46 -4.62 14.41
N ASN A 122 9.00 -4.35 15.59
CA ASN A 122 10.41 -4.56 15.97
C ASN A 122 11.42 -3.68 15.21
N GLU A 123 10.96 -2.61 14.56
CA GLU A 123 11.83 -1.59 14.00
C GLU A 123 11.82 -0.34 14.91
N PRO A 124 12.89 0.45 14.95
CA PRO A 124 12.93 1.68 15.74
C PRO A 124 11.85 2.65 15.30
N LEU A 125 10.99 3.10 16.23
CA LEU A 125 9.81 3.91 15.91
C LEU A 125 10.14 5.31 15.40
N ASP A 126 11.26 5.85 15.83
CA ASP A 126 11.72 7.21 15.57
C ASP A 126 12.61 7.36 14.33
N THR A 127 12.96 6.24 13.69
CA THR A 127 13.85 6.24 12.51
C THR A 127 13.33 5.40 11.35
N THR A 128 12.20 4.70 11.51
CA THR A 128 11.66 3.79 10.50
C THR A 128 10.43 4.35 9.83
N LEU A 129 10.53 4.63 8.52
CA LEU A 129 9.35 4.87 7.69
C LEU A 129 8.65 3.54 7.39
N THR A 130 7.33 3.57 7.29
CA THR A 130 6.51 2.42 6.90
C THR A 130 5.39 2.87 5.97
N HIS A 131 5.16 2.12 4.88
CA HIS A 131 4.03 2.30 3.98
C HIS A 131 3.29 0.98 3.78
N PHE A 132 1.97 1.03 3.57
CA PHE A 132 1.23 -0.07 2.99
C PHE A 132 1.16 0.10 1.47
N GLU A 133 1.68 -0.88 0.74
CA GLU A 133 1.82 -0.85 -0.72
C GLU A 133 0.65 -1.53 -1.46
N GLY A 134 -0.22 -2.23 -0.73
CA GLY A 134 -1.38 -2.90 -1.29
C GLY A 134 -2.28 -3.52 -0.24
N ILE A 135 -3.54 -3.77 -0.59
CA ILE A 135 -4.58 -4.28 0.30
C ILE A 135 -5.44 -5.34 -0.38
N THR A 136 -5.81 -6.38 0.35
CA THR A 136 -6.83 -7.35 -0.05
C THR A 136 -7.60 -7.87 1.16
N ILE A 137 -8.78 -8.44 0.93
CA ILE A 137 -9.53 -9.07 2.02
C ILE A 137 -8.76 -10.28 2.58
N GLY A 138 -8.61 -10.33 3.89
CA GLY A 138 -7.89 -11.37 4.64
C GLY A 138 -8.77 -12.41 5.32
N GLY A 139 -10.06 -12.45 4.96
CA GLY A 139 -11.13 -13.22 5.59
C GLY A 139 -12.15 -12.30 6.24
N LYS A 140 -13.12 -12.86 6.98
CA LYS A 140 -14.17 -12.08 7.60
C LYS A 140 -13.58 -10.94 8.45
N ASP A 141 -13.99 -9.71 8.15
CA ASP A 141 -13.63 -8.48 8.87
C ASP A 141 -12.11 -8.29 9.03
N SER A 142 -11.30 -8.69 8.04
CA SER A 142 -9.86 -8.48 8.09
C SER A 142 -9.26 -8.18 6.73
N TYR A 143 -8.14 -7.44 6.75
CA TYR A 143 -7.34 -7.10 5.58
C TYR A 143 -5.95 -7.72 5.67
N ASN A 144 -5.45 -8.14 4.54
CA ASN A 144 -4.06 -8.51 4.33
C ASN A 144 -3.39 -7.39 3.51
N LEU A 145 -2.21 -6.97 3.93
CA LEU A 145 -1.49 -5.83 3.37
C LEU A 145 -0.07 -6.21 3.00
N ALA A 146 0.38 -5.72 1.87
CA ALA A 146 1.79 -5.61 1.55
C ALA A 146 2.35 -4.35 2.22
N ALA A 147 3.54 -4.41 2.80
CA ALA A 147 4.15 -3.29 3.47
C ALA A 147 5.64 -3.18 3.16
N GLY A 148 6.08 -1.97 2.83
CA GLY A 148 7.47 -1.58 2.76
C GLY A 148 7.88 -0.81 4.02
N PHE A 149 9.11 -1.01 4.48
CA PHE A 149 9.70 -0.20 5.53
C PHE A 149 11.17 0.08 5.24
N ALA A 150 11.67 1.21 5.73
CA ALA A 150 13.07 1.54 5.64
C ALA A 150 13.52 2.36 6.86
N ASN A 151 14.75 2.15 7.30
CA ASN A 151 15.40 2.96 8.31
C ASN A 151 16.88 3.21 7.96
N SER A 152 17.47 4.22 8.61
CA SER A 152 18.86 4.62 8.35
C SER A 152 19.90 3.62 8.83
N GLU A 153 19.54 2.73 9.76
CA GLU A 153 20.50 1.80 10.40
C GLU A 153 20.56 0.46 9.69
N ASN A 154 19.40 -0.09 9.30
CA ASN A 154 19.27 -1.46 8.80
C ASN A 154 18.82 -1.53 7.34
N GLY A 155 18.70 -0.39 6.67
CA GLY A 155 18.18 -0.31 5.30
C GLY A 155 16.67 -0.56 5.21
N GLY A 156 16.21 -1.05 4.06
CA GLY A 156 14.79 -1.31 3.79
C GLY A 156 14.44 -2.78 3.81
N GLY A 157 13.14 -3.06 3.95
CA GLY A 157 12.62 -4.40 3.95
C GLY A 157 11.15 -4.46 3.57
N ALA A 158 10.66 -5.69 3.43
CA ALA A 158 9.30 -6.03 3.12
C ALA A 158 8.61 -6.72 4.30
N ALA A 159 7.32 -6.51 4.41
CA ALA A 159 6.49 -7.20 5.38
C ALA A 159 5.09 -7.49 4.82
N PHE A 160 4.46 -8.50 5.39
CA PHE A 160 3.04 -8.74 5.30
C PHE A 160 2.40 -8.32 6.62
N ALA A 161 1.29 -7.61 6.56
CA ALA A 161 0.50 -7.29 7.73
C ALA A 161 -0.92 -7.83 7.61
N LYS A 162 -1.46 -8.37 8.70
CA LYS A 162 -2.87 -8.72 8.82
C LYS A 162 -3.52 -7.88 9.89
N ILE A 163 -4.59 -7.17 9.51
CA ILE A 163 -5.33 -6.28 10.38
C ILE A 163 -6.79 -6.71 10.38
N LYS A 164 -7.36 -6.89 11.59
CA LYS A 164 -8.76 -7.21 11.78
C LYS A 164 -9.54 -5.96 12.18
N ARG A 165 -10.76 -5.80 11.67
CA ARG A 165 -11.71 -4.83 12.25
C ARG A 165 -12.21 -5.32 13.59
N ASN A 166 -12.30 -4.42 14.54
CA ASN A 166 -12.96 -4.63 15.83
C ASN A 166 -14.49 -4.63 15.64
N SER A 167 -15.22 -5.05 16.66
CA SER A 167 -16.69 -5.08 16.63
C SER A 167 -17.33 -3.69 16.52
N ASP A 168 -16.62 -2.65 16.92
CA ASP A 168 -17.03 -1.24 16.77
C ASP A 168 -16.70 -0.63 15.40
N GLY A 169 -16.15 -1.42 14.48
CA GLY A 169 -15.76 -1.00 13.13
C GLY A 169 -14.36 -0.40 13.03
N THR A 170 -13.68 -0.11 14.12
CA THR A 170 -12.32 0.43 14.10
C THR A 170 -11.29 -0.62 13.65
N PHE A 171 -10.14 -0.17 13.14
CA PHE A 171 -9.06 -1.09 12.80
C PHE A 171 -8.31 -1.56 14.04
N GLY A 172 -8.07 -2.88 14.15
CA GLY A 172 -7.33 -3.50 15.24
C GLY A 172 -5.82 -3.33 15.15
N LYS A 173 -5.08 -4.07 15.95
CA LYS A 173 -3.62 -4.16 15.85
C LYS A 173 -3.20 -4.96 14.64
N ALA A 174 -2.11 -4.58 14.00
CA ALA A 174 -1.48 -5.36 12.94
C ALA A 174 -0.76 -6.58 13.51
N LYS A 175 -0.85 -7.70 12.77
CA LYS A 175 0.02 -8.86 12.95
C LYS A 175 0.99 -8.87 11.78
N TRP A 176 2.26 -8.74 12.09
CA TRP A 176 3.32 -8.58 11.10
C TRP A 176 4.05 -9.89 10.82
N VAL A 177 4.45 -10.06 9.56
CA VAL A 177 5.40 -11.10 9.12
C VAL A 177 6.44 -10.41 8.25
N LYS A 178 7.67 -10.31 8.74
CA LYS A 178 8.80 -9.75 7.99
C LYS A 178 9.17 -10.72 6.86
N LEU A 179 9.37 -10.18 5.67
CA LEU A 179 9.74 -10.93 4.48
C LEU A 179 11.20 -10.65 4.15
N ALA A 180 11.96 -11.73 3.99
CA ALA A 180 13.34 -11.65 3.54
C ALA A 180 13.55 -12.73 2.47
N TYR A 181 14.07 -12.34 1.33
CA TYR A 181 14.43 -13.30 0.29
C TYR A 181 15.65 -14.12 0.78
N PRO A 182 15.61 -15.48 0.70
CA PRO A 182 16.61 -16.34 1.31
C PRO A 182 17.89 -16.44 0.46
N SER A 183 18.60 -15.32 0.28
CA SER A 183 19.91 -15.28 -0.38
C SER A 183 20.78 -14.21 0.25
N SER A 184 22.03 -14.54 0.52
CA SER A 184 23.03 -13.58 1.02
C SER A 184 23.42 -12.52 -0.02
N ASP A 185 23.09 -12.72 -1.29
CA ASP A 185 23.32 -11.77 -2.38
C ASP A 185 22.32 -10.62 -2.38
N VAL A 186 21.13 -10.81 -1.75
CA VAL A 186 20.06 -9.82 -1.72
C VAL A 186 20.34 -8.76 -0.66
N LYS A 187 20.29 -7.50 -1.10
CA LYS A 187 20.47 -6.31 -0.26
C LYS A 187 19.14 -5.70 0.17
N MET A 188 18.11 -5.83 -0.68
CA MET A 188 16.79 -5.26 -0.43
C MET A 188 15.70 -6.20 -0.95
N THR A 189 14.62 -6.31 -0.19
CA THR A 189 13.39 -6.99 -0.57
C THR A 189 12.26 -5.99 -0.42
N THR A 190 11.44 -5.77 -1.47
CA THR A 190 10.23 -4.95 -1.43
C THR A 190 8.99 -5.83 -1.34
N SER A 191 7.84 -5.26 -1.04
CA SER A 191 6.54 -5.89 -1.21
C SER A 191 5.62 -4.89 -1.89
N ASP A 192 5.29 -5.12 -3.16
CA ASP A 192 4.66 -4.11 -4.00
C ASP A 192 3.15 -4.31 -4.09
N THR A 193 2.66 -5.54 -3.91
CA THR A 193 1.21 -5.82 -3.89
C THR A 193 0.90 -7.12 -3.15
N VAL A 194 -0.40 -7.29 -2.82
CA VAL A 194 -0.90 -8.47 -2.11
C VAL A 194 -2.19 -8.99 -2.74
N TYR A 195 -2.29 -10.30 -2.85
CA TYR A 195 -3.52 -10.99 -3.21
C TYR A 195 -3.76 -12.16 -2.27
N LYS A 196 -4.82 -12.10 -1.45
CA LYS A 196 -5.08 -13.07 -0.38
C LYS A 196 -3.87 -13.16 0.58
N ASN A 197 -3.21 -14.31 0.65
CA ASN A 197 -2.02 -14.55 1.46
C ASN A 197 -0.71 -14.55 0.65
N LYS A 198 -0.73 -13.98 -0.56
CA LYS A 198 0.44 -13.93 -1.45
C LYS A 198 0.91 -12.50 -1.62
N ILE A 199 2.22 -12.31 -1.53
CA ILE A 199 2.91 -11.04 -1.78
C ILE A 199 3.72 -11.18 -3.06
N LEU A 200 3.57 -10.22 -3.96
CA LEU A 200 4.48 -10.00 -5.08
C LEU A 200 5.38 -8.81 -4.74
N GLY A 201 6.65 -8.93 -5.01
CA GLY A 201 7.64 -7.88 -4.78
C GLY A 201 8.89 -8.08 -5.62
N ILE A 202 9.87 -7.22 -5.38
CA ILE A 202 11.17 -7.22 -6.08
C ILE A 202 12.27 -7.42 -5.06
N THR A 203 13.29 -8.17 -5.44
CA THR A 203 14.56 -8.22 -4.73
C THR A 203 15.64 -7.53 -5.54
N VAL A 204 16.53 -6.85 -4.84
CA VAL A 204 17.71 -6.20 -5.43
C VAL A 204 18.95 -6.76 -4.75
N GLY A 205 19.88 -7.26 -5.53
CA GLY A 205 21.14 -7.83 -5.06
C GLY A 205 22.31 -7.47 -5.97
N ASN A 206 23.47 -8.06 -5.70
CA ASN A 206 24.66 -7.82 -6.51
C ASN A 206 24.50 -8.33 -7.95
N SER A 207 23.70 -9.39 -8.15
CA SER A 207 23.44 -10.03 -9.44
C SER A 207 22.32 -9.34 -10.24
N GLY A 208 21.69 -8.29 -9.71
CA GLY A 208 20.58 -7.57 -10.36
C GLY A 208 19.30 -7.55 -9.56
N SER A 209 18.21 -7.23 -10.26
CA SER A 209 16.86 -7.19 -9.68
C SER A 209 15.98 -8.27 -10.28
N PHE A 210 15.16 -8.92 -9.46
CA PHE A 210 14.17 -9.92 -9.93
C PHE A 210 12.93 -9.93 -9.07
N SER A 211 11.80 -10.26 -9.68
CA SER A 211 10.52 -10.39 -8.99
C SER A 211 10.46 -11.69 -8.19
N TYR A 212 9.73 -11.67 -7.08
CA TYR A 212 9.44 -12.86 -6.28
C TYR A 212 7.97 -12.93 -5.91
N LEU A 213 7.50 -14.13 -5.63
CA LEU A 213 6.20 -14.40 -5.03
C LEU A 213 6.41 -15.12 -3.69
N ALA A 214 5.89 -14.54 -2.62
CA ALA A 214 5.88 -15.15 -1.30
C ALA A 214 4.45 -15.55 -0.92
N GLU A 215 4.29 -16.73 -0.33
CA GLU A 215 3.02 -17.17 0.24
C GLU A 215 3.10 -17.24 1.76
N ILE A 216 2.18 -16.56 2.44
CA ILE A 216 2.08 -16.55 3.90
C ILE A 216 1.23 -17.74 4.34
N LEU A 217 1.86 -18.74 4.93
CA LEU A 217 1.20 -19.93 5.45
C LEU A 217 0.85 -19.73 6.93
N CYS A 218 -0.44 -19.80 7.25
CA CYS A 218 -0.89 -19.83 8.64
C CYS A 218 -0.91 -21.29 9.12
N GLU A 219 0.06 -21.69 9.93
CA GLU A 219 -0.01 -22.97 10.62
C GLU A 219 -1.13 -22.94 11.67
N LYS A 220 -1.97 -23.96 11.67
CA LYS A 220 -3.14 -24.09 12.57
C LYS A 220 -2.78 -24.16 14.06
N LYS A 221 -1.51 -24.27 14.46
CA LYS A 221 -1.04 -24.28 15.85
C LYS A 221 0.39 -23.72 15.97
N LYS A 222 0.54 -22.62 16.74
CA LYS A 222 1.78 -22.10 17.37
C LYS A 222 2.89 -21.61 16.44
N SER A 223 2.74 -20.50 15.87
CA SER A 223 3.70 -19.55 15.24
C SER A 223 3.41 -19.29 13.77
N PHE A 224 3.47 -18.02 13.41
CA PHE A 224 3.49 -17.61 12.01
C PHE A 224 4.89 -17.93 11.46
N LEU A 225 5.01 -18.95 10.63
CA LEU A 225 6.23 -19.20 9.85
C LEU A 225 5.98 -18.75 8.41
N CYS A 226 6.82 -17.87 7.92
CA CYS A 226 6.86 -17.51 6.52
C CYS A 226 7.69 -18.57 5.76
N LYS A 227 7.12 -19.22 4.75
CA LYS A 227 7.88 -19.98 3.75
C LYS A 227 7.85 -19.23 2.44
N LEU A 228 9.01 -18.77 2.01
CA LEU A 228 9.25 -18.20 0.69
C LEU A 228 9.36 -19.33 -0.35
N PHE A 229 8.54 -19.35 -1.37
CA PHE A 229 8.68 -20.27 -2.50
C PHE A 229 8.37 -19.59 -3.83
N SER A 230 9.22 -19.93 -4.76
CA SER A 230 9.31 -19.75 -6.19
C SER A 230 9.75 -18.39 -6.72
N CYS A 231 11.00 -18.41 -7.24
CA CYS A 231 11.48 -17.44 -8.23
C CYS A 231 10.90 -17.81 -9.58
N PHE A 232 10.35 -16.84 -10.29
CA PHE A 232 10.25 -16.91 -11.74
C PHE A 232 11.52 -16.28 -12.32
N LYS A 233 12.25 -17.07 -13.12
CA LYS A 233 13.34 -16.57 -13.98
C LYS A 233 12.76 -16.03 -15.25
#